data_74ff2415b685628ab485547ebbe209a8
#
_entry.id   74ff2415b685628ab485547ebbe209a8
#
_cell.length_a   1.000
_cell.length_b   1.000
_cell.length_c   1.000
_cell.angle_alpha   90.00
_cell.angle_beta   90.00
_cell.angle_gamma   90.00
#
_symmetry.space_group_name_H-M   'P 1'
#
loop_
_entity.id
_entity.type
_entity.pdbx_description
1 polymer ?
#
loop_
_entity_poly.entity_id
_entity_poly.type
_entity_poly.pdbx_seq_one_letter_code
_entity_poly.pdbx_strand_id
1 'polypeptide(L)'
;MGLLIDIDVWVLAEKSSVALNLANWSHYGGAYMSSVTASELLVGVERANTAQRKALRAAFVENLLSNIPVLEFSLPVARTHARMIAALPKNVTASAHDALIAATAVHHGFGLLTRNVADFKIFAGLKLEAFAASA
;
A
#
# COMPACT_ATOMS: atom_id res chain seq x y z
N MET A 1 -8.54 -11.01 -9.43
CA MET A 1 -7.24 -10.31 -9.37
C MET A 1 -7.46 -8.90 -8.87
N GLY A 2 -6.46 -8.30 -8.24
CA GLY A 2 -6.60 -6.96 -7.72
C GLY A 2 -5.27 -6.20 -7.72
N LEU A 3 -5.35 -4.91 -7.42
CA LEU A 3 -4.21 -4.02 -7.29
C LEU A 3 -4.14 -3.49 -5.86
N LEU A 4 -3.07 -3.83 -5.16
CA LEU A 4 -2.81 -3.29 -3.83
C LEU A 4 -2.09 -1.95 -4.00
N ILE A 5 -2.58 -0.91 -3.33
CA ILE A 5 -2.06 0.44 -3.50
C ILE A 5 -1.33 0.86 -2.23
N ASP A 6 -0.05 1.23 -2.39
CA ASP A 6 0.82 1.64 -1.29
C ASP A 6 0.44 3.03 -0.77
N ILE A 7 0.84 3.31 0.47
CA ILE A 7 0.49 4.56 1.16
C ILE A 7 0.95 5.80 0.39
N ASP A 8 2.12 5.78 -0.24
CA ASP A 8 2.67 6.94 -0.91
C ASP A 8 1.79 7.42 -2.09
N VAL A 9 1.07 6.51 -2.73
CA VAL A 9 0.12 6.83 -3.79
C VAL A 9 -1.11 7.53 -3.19
N TRP A 10 -1.64 7.00 -2.07
CA TRP A 10 -2.78 7.61 -1.39
C TRP A 10 -2.44 9.00 -0.84
N VAL A 11 -1.25 9.17 -0.26
CA VAL A 11 -0.79 10.47 0.26
C VAL A 11 -0.67 11.49 -0.87
N LEU A 12 -0.19 11.09 -2.04
CA LEU A 12 -0.13 11.97 -3.20
C LEU A 12 -1.54 12.39 -3.62
N ALA A 13 -2.50 11.48 -3.64
CA ALA A 13 -3.88 11.79 -3.99
C ALA A 13 -4.49 12.81 -3.02
N GLU A 14 -4.22 12.66 -1.71
CA GLU A 14 -4.67 13.61 -0.69
C GLU A 14 -4.09 15.01 -0.94
N LYS A 15 -2.77 15.09 -1.13
CA LYS A 15 -2.07 16.37 -1.25
C LYS A 15 -2.39 17.12 -2.53
N SER A 16 -2.60 16.39 -3.62
CA SER A 16 -2.88 17.02 -4.92
C SER A 16 -4.31 17.50 -5.07
N SER A 17 -5.22 17.08 -4.20
CA SER A 17 -6.67 17.33 -4.29
C SER A 17 -7.26 16.89 -5.62
N VAL A 18 -6.59 15.98 -6.33
CA VAL A 18 -7.02 15.43 -7.62
C VAL A 18 -7.39 13.97 -7.41
N ALA A 19 -8.49 13.54 -8.03
CA ALA A 19 -8.89 12.15 -7.97
C ALA A 19 -7.79 11.26 -8.55
N LEU A 20 -7.50 10.16 -7.87
CA LEU A 20 -6.52 9.19 -8.30
C LEU A 20 -7.01 8.49 -9.57
N ASN A 21 -6.27 8.61 -10.66
CA ASN A 21 -6.62 7.96 -11.93
C ASN A 21 -5.90 6.62 -12.03
N LEU A 22 -6.67 5.54 -11.96
CA LEU A 22 -6.15 4.17 -12.03
C LEU A 22 -6.43 3.50 -13.39
N ALA A 23 -6.77 4.28 -14.41
CA ALA A 23 -7.16 3.74 -15.73
C ALA A 23 -6.06 2.84 -16.34
N ASN A 24 -4.78 3.19 -16.17
CA ASN A 24 -3.67 2.42 -16.70
C ASN A 24 -3.54 1.03 -16.08
N TRP A 25 -4.19 0.80 -14.93
CA TRP A 25 -4.13 -0.47 -14.19
C TRP A 25 -5.49 -1.15 -14.09
N SER A 26 -6.46 -0.74 -14.92
CA SER A 26 -7.82 -1.28 -14.89
C SER A 26 -7.87 -2.80 -15.13
N HIS A 27 -6.87 -3.35 -15.82
CA HIS A 27 -6.77 -4.80 -16.05
C HIS A 27 -6.55 -5.61 -14.78
N TYR A 28 -6.15 -4.98 -13.68
CA TYR A 28 -6.06 -5.64 -12.39
C TYR A 28 -7.44 -5.83 -11.71
N GLY A 29 -8.48 -5.17 -12.18
CA GLY A 29 -9.82 -5.26 -11.64
C GLY A 29 -10.06 -4.25 -10.54
N GLY A 30 -10.00 -4.65 -9.27
CA GLY A 30 -10.28 -3.77 -8.14
C GLY A 30 -9.04 -3.19 -7.47
N ALA A 31 -9.22 -2.08 -6.76
CA ALA A 31 -8.20 -1.48 -5.91
C ALA A 31 -8.42 -1.93 -4.47
N TYR A 32 -7.32 -2.21 -3.77
CA TYR A 32 -7.31 -2.71 -2.41
C TYR A 32 -6.24 -2.00 -1.59
N MET A 33 -6.36 -2.08 -0.29
CA MET A 33 -5.40 -1.52 0.67
C MET A 33 -5.01 -2.60 1.67
N SER A 34 -3.74 -2.67 2.06
CA SER A 34 -3.35 -3.54 3.17
C SER A 34 -3.73 -2.90 4.50
N SER A 35 -3.98 -3.72 5.53
CA SER A 35 -4.23 -3.22 6.88
C SER A 35 -3.03 -2.44 7.44
N VAL A 36 -1.82 -2.76 6.97
CA VAL A 36 -0.60 -2.00 7.33
C VAL A 36 -0.70 -0.57 6.78
N THR A 37 -1.07 -0.41 5.52
CA THR A 37 -1.29 0.90 4.91
C THR A 37 -2.40 1.67 5.62
N ALA A 38 -3.51 0.99 5.93
CA ALA A 38 -4.61 1.61 6.69
C ALA A 38 -4.11 2.13 8.04
N SER A 39 -3.30 1.34 8.76
CA SER A 39 -2.70 1.75 10.02
C SER A 39 -1.83 2.99 9.87
N GLU A 40 -0.97 3.03 8.85
CA GLU A 40 -0.11 4.18 8.60
C GLU A 40 -0.91 5.45 8.30
N LEU A 41 -1.99 5.34 7.52
CA LEU A 41 -2.88 6.47 7.24
C LEU A 41 -3.56 6.97 8.52
N LEU A 42 -4.02 6.05 9.37
CA LEU A 42 -4.66 6.41 10.66
C LEU A 42 -3.67 7.04 11.63
N VAL A 43 -2.43 6.58 11.67
CA VAL A 43 -1.36 7.22 12.44
C VAL A 43 -1.18 8.67 11.97
N GLY A 44 -1.23 8.91 10.66
CA GLY A 44 -1.15 10.26 10.12
C GLY A 44 -2.28 11.17 10.60
N VAL A 45 -3.49 10.63 10.77
CA VAL A 45 -4.62 11.36 11.37
C VAL A 45 -4.31 11.73 12.81
N GLU A 46 -3.88 10.76 13.62
CA GLU A 46 -3.62 10.97 15.05
C GLU A 46 -2.46 11.95 15.28
N ARG A 47 -1.49 12.02 14.37
CA ARG A 47 -0.33 12.90 14.47
C ARG A 47 -0.51 14.28 13.87
N ALA A 48 -1.69 14.57 13.30
CA ALA A 48 -1.96 15.90 12.74
C ALA A 48 -1.85 16.96 13.84
N ASN A 49 -1.17 18.06 13.54
CA ASN A 49 -0.75 19.03 14.55
C ASN A 49 -1.76 20.15 14.85
N THR A 50 -2.90 20.15 14.17
CA THR A 50 -4.02 21.07 14.47
C THR A 50 -5.34 20.30 14.39
N ALA A 51 -6.35 20.78 15.12
CA ALA A 51 -7.68 20.18 15.07
C ALA A 51 -8.27 20.22 13.65
N GLN A 52 -8.04 21.30 12.91
CA GLN A 52 -8.53 21.46 11.55
C GLN A 52 -7.86 20.45 10.60
N ARG A 53 -6.54 20.31 10.67
CA ARG A 53 -5.81 19.34 9.83
C ARG A 53 -6.21 17.92 10.17
N LYS A 54 -6.40 17.62 11.45
CA LYS A 54 -6.85 16.30 11.90
C LYS A 54 -8.22 15.97 11.32
N ALA A 55 -9.16 16.91 11.38
CA ALA A 55 -10.51 16.72 10.84
C ALA A 55 -10.50 16.47 9.32
N LEU A 56 -9.73 17.26 8.57
CA LEU A 56 -9.62 17.12 7.12
C LEU A 56 -8.99 15.79 6.72
N ARG A 57 -7.91 15.40 7.40
CA ARG A 57 -7.23 14.14 7.14
C ARG A 57 -8.09 12.95 7.52
N ALA A 58 -8.79 13.03 8.65
CA ALA A 58 -9.71 11.97 9.08
C ALA A 58 -10.83 11.78 8.05
N ALA A 59 -11.40 12.86 7.51
CA ALA A 59 -12.44 12.78 6.49
C ALA A 59 -11.92 12.07 5.23
N PHE A 60 -10.72 12.41 4.77
CA PHE A 60 -10.10 11.76 3.62
C PHE A 60 -9.87 10.26 3.87
N VAL A 61 -9.24 9.93 4.99
CA VAL A 61 -8.90 8.52 5.33
C VAL A 61 -10.17 7.70 5.53
N GLU A 62 -11.17 8.20 6.25
CA GLU A 62 -12.42 7.45 6.46
C GLU A 62 -13.18 7.25 5.15
N ASN A 63 -13.13 8.21 4.25
CA ASN A 63 -13.71 8.03 2.91
C ASN A 63 -13.00 6.90 2.14
N LEU A 64 -11.67 6.84 2.20
CA LEU A 64 -10.91 5.74 1.59
C LEU A 64 -11.32 4.40 2.20
N LEU A 65 -11.36 4.31 3.53
CA LEU A 65 -11.68 3.06 4.23
C LEU A 65 -13.11 2.60 3.95
N SER A 66 -14.02 3.52 3.63
CA SER A 66 -15.40 3.18 3.26
C SER A 66 -15.53 2.66 1.83
N ASN A 67 -14.60 2.99 0.96
CA ASN A 67 -14.69 2.69 -0.47
C ASN A 67 -13.66 1.68 -0.97
N ILE A 68 -12.55 1.49 -0.25
CA ILE A 68 -11.46 0.60 -0.66
C ILE A 68 -11.41 -0.58 0.30
N PRO A 69 -11.61 -1.82 -0.17
CA PRO A 69 -11.48 -2.99 0.69
C PRO A 69 -10.09 -3.10 1.31
N VAL A 70 -10.05 -3.40 2.60
CA VAL A 70 -8.81 -3.55 3.36
C VAL A 70 -8.50 -5.04 3.52
N LEU A 71 -7.31 -5.46 3.11
CA LEU A 71 -6.84 -6.83 3.24
C LEU A 71 -6.06 -6.97 4.54
N GLU A 72 -6.48 -7.88 5.40
CA GLU A 72 -5.87 -8.12 6.69
C GLU A 72 -4.55 -8.88 6.56
N PHE A 73 -3.62 -8.59 7.48
CA PHE A 73 -2.42 -9.42 7.64
C PHE A 73 -2.80 -10.66 8.45
N SER A 74 -3.29 -11.67 7.73
CA SER A 74 -3.79 -12.91 8.29
C SER A 74 -2.68 -13.95 8.51
N LEU A 75 -3.01 -15.08 9.13
CA LEU A 75 -2.03 -16.16 9.27
C LEU A 75 -1.54 -16.69 7.90
N PRO A 76 -2.40 -16.91 6.90
CA PRO A 76 -1.89 -17.30 5.57
C PRO A 76 -0.91 -16.27 4.97
N VAL A 77 -1.19 -14.98 5.12
CA VAL A 77 -0.27 -13.91 4.69
C VAL A 77 1.03 -13.96 5.48
N ALA A 78 0.96 -14.20 6.79
CA ALA A 78 2.14 -14.34 7.64
C ALA A 78 3.05 -15.49 7.17
N ARG A 79 2.46 -16.60 6.73
CA ARG A 79 3.22 -17.72 6.19
C ARG A 79 3.94 -17.34 4.89
N THR A 80 3.28 -16.62 4.01
CA THR A 80 3.89 -16.08 2.79
C THR A 80 5.03 -15.12 3.14
N HIS A 81 4.80 -14.23 4.09
CA HIS A 81 5.81 -13.28 4.57
C HIS A 81 7.06 -14.02 5.08
N ALA A 82 6.89 -15.04 5.91
CA ALA A 82 8.01 -15.80 6.46
C ALA A 82 8.86 -16.43 5.35
N ARG A 83 8.21 -17.01 4.32
CA ARG A 83 8.93 -17.60 3.18
C ARG A 83 9.69 -16.53 2.38
N MET A 84 9.08 -15.37 2.18
CA MET A 84 9.70 -14.28 1.43
C MET A 84 10.93 -13.73 2.14
N ILE A 85 10.82 -13.50 3.45
CA ILE A 85 11.96 -13.00 4.24
C ILE A 85 13.09 -14.03 4.27
N ALA A 86 12.78 -15.30 4.45
CA ALA A 86 13.79 -16.36 4.46
C ALA A 86 14.51 -16.50 3.12
N ALA A 87 13.86 -16.15 2.02
CA ALA A 87 14.44 -16.22 0.68
C ALA A 87 15.32 -15.02 0.32
N LEU A 88 15.31 -13.94 1.11
CA LEU A 88 16.15 -12.78 0.83
C LEU A 88 17.63 -13.13 1.01
N PRO A 89 18.52 -12.57 0.18
CA PRO A 89 19.97 -12.71 0.39
C PRO A 89 20.36 -12.17 1.78
N LYS A 90 21.39 -12.76 2.39
CA LYS A 90 21.83 -12.44 3.76
C LYS A 90 22.20 -10.97 3.96
N ASN A 91 22.70 -10.32 2.91
CA ASN A 91 23.13 -8.93 2.95
C ASN A 91 22.04 -7.94 2.54
N VAL A 92 20.82 -8.42 2.30
CA VAL A 92 19.70 -7.57 1.90
C VAL A 92 18.77 -7.40 3.09
N THR A 93 18.49 -6.14 3.45
CA THR A 93 17.57 -5.80 4.52
C THR A 93 16.32 -5.16 3.93
N ALA A 94 15.15 -5.63 4.33
CA ALA A 94 13.87 -5.06 3.93
C ALA A 94 13.29 -4.23 5.06
N SER A 95 12.59 -3.14 4.71
CA SER A 95 11.73 -2.43 5.66
C SER A 95 10.65 -3.39 6.16
N ALA A 96 10.38 -3.39 7.46
CA ALA A 96 9.35 -4.25 8.04
C ALA A 96 7.98 -4.00 7.42
N HIS A 97 7.57 -2.75 7.28
CA HIS A 97 6.28 -2.40 6.67
C HIS A 97 6.20 -2.83 5.22
N ASP A 98 7.25 -2.57 4.43
CA ASP A 98 7.29 -2.94 3.02
C ASP A 98 7.17 -4.46 2.85
N ALA A 99 7.83 -5.22 3.71
CA ALA A 99 7.76 -6.68 3.67
C ALA A 99 6.34 -7.19 3.95
N LEU A 100 5.64 -6.59 4.91
CA LEU A 100 4.26 -6.95 5.23
C LEU A 100 3.31 -6.63 4.07
N ILE A 101 3.49 -5.49 3.43
CA ILE A 101 2.68 -5.06 2.28
C ILE A 101 2.96 -5.98 1.08
N ALA A 102 4.22 -6.24 0.79
CA ALA A 102 4.62 -7.13 -0.31
C ALA A 102 4.05 -8.53 -0.13
N ALA A 103 4.10 -9.08 1.08
CA ALA A 103 3.57 -10.41 1.38
C ALA A 103 2.05 -10.46 1.16
N THR A 104 1.34 -9.40 1.51
CA THR A 104 -0.10 -9.30 1.27
C THR A 104 -0.40 -9.39 -0.22
N ALA A 105 0.30 -8.62 -1.04
CA ALA A 105 0.13 -8.63 -2.49
C ALA A 105 0.47 -10.00 -3.09
N VAL A 106 1.61 -10.57 -2.71
CA VAL A 106 2.05 -11.87 -3.24
C VAL A 106 1.07 -12.98 -2.86
N HIS A 107 0.62 -13.00 -1.60
CA HIS A 107 -0.31 -14.04 -1.15
C HIS A 107 -1.60 -14.04 -1.96
N HIS A 108 -2.15 -12.87 -2.25
CA HIS A 108 -3.40 -12.75 -3.00
C HIS A 108 -3.20 -12.83 -4.52
N GLY A 109 -1.98 -12.85 -5.01
CA GLY A 109 -1.68 -12.80 -6.45
C GLY A 109 -2.02 -11.45 -7.07
N PHE A 110 -1.98 -10.38 -6.27
CA PHE A 110 -2.30 -9.02 -6.71
C PHE A 110 -1.04 -8.28 -7.15
N GLY A 111 -1.22 -7.25 -7.99
CA GLY A 111 -0.16 -6.29 -8.25
C GLY A 111 -0.01 -5.31 -7.09
N LEU A 112 1.15 -4.69 -6.97
CA LEU A 112 1.40 -3.61 -6.01
C LEU A 112 1.74 -2.33 -6.77
N LEU A 113 0.95 -1.30 -6.57
CA LEU A 113 1.18 0.03 -7.12
C LEU A 113 1.86 0.90 -6.08
N THR A 114 3.05 1.40 -6.40
CA THR A 114 3.86 2.20 -5.48
C THR A 114 4.66 3.25 -6.24
N ARG A 115 5.07 4.31 -5.53
CA ARG A 115 6.05 5.27 -6.02
C ARG A 115 7.48 4.84 -5.69
N ASN A 116 7.64 3.85 -4.82
CA ASN A 116 8.91 3.42 -4.22
C ASN A 116 9.37 2.07 -4.79
N VAL A 117 9.45 1.96 -6.09
CA VAL A 117 9.77 0.72 -6.79
C VAL A 117 11.07 0.10 -6.29
N ALA A 118 12.10 0.92 -6.04
CA ALA A 118 13.39 0.42 -5.60
C ALA A 118 13.32 -0.41 -4.30
N ASP A 119 12.48 0.01 -3.36
CA ASP A 119 12.36 -0.66 -2.07
C ASP A 119 11.63 -2.00 -2.17
N PHE A 120 10.81 -2.19 -3.21
CA PHE A 120 10.02 -3.41 -3.40
C PHE A 120 10.64 -4.41 -4.37
N LYS A 121 11.64 -4.02 -5.17
CA LYS A 121 12.28 -4.89 -6.16
C LYS A 121 12.94 -6.13 -5.55
N ILE A 122 13.28 -6.08 -4.28
CA ILE A 122 13.97 -7.18 -3.58
C ILE A 122 13.07 -8.39 -3.35
N PHE A 123 11.74 -8.25 -3.47
CA PHE A 123 10.79 -9.32 -3.18
C PHE A 123 10.49 -10.12 -4.45
N ALA A 124 10.86 -11.39 -4.45
CA ALA A 124 10.55 -12.30 -5.55
C ALA A 124 9.04 -12.57 -5.63
N GLY A 125 8.54 -12.70 -6.84
CA GLY A 125 7.14 -13.04 -7.08
C GLY A 125 6.17 -11.87 -7.00
N LEU A 126 6.65 -10.68 -6.67
CA LEU A 126 5.83 -9.47 -6.58
C LEU A 126 5.62 -8.86 -7.97
N LYS A 127 4.36 -8.66 -8.34
CA LYS A 127 3.98 -7.93 -9.56
C LYS A 127 3.97 -6.44 -9.25
N LEU A 128 5.04 -5.75 -9.62
CA LEU A 128 5.29 -4.38 -9.21
C LEU A 128 4.92 -3.40 -10.30
N GLU A 129 4.11 -2.40 -9.95
CA GLU A 129 3.70 -1.32 -10.84
C GLU A 129 4.18 0.01 -10.27
N ALA A 130 4.79 0.82 -11.13
CA ALA A 130 5.30 2.13 -10.74
C ALA A 130 4.22 3.19 -10.96
N PHE A 131 3.93 3.98 -9.92
CA PHE A 131 3.06 5.14 -10.05
C PHE A 131 3.93 6.39 -10.17
N ALA A 132 3.88 7.02 -11.33
CA ALA A 132 4.54 8.31 -11.54
C ALA A 132 3.51 9.43 -11.44
N ALA A 133 3.81 10.47 -10.67
CA ALA A 133 3.00 11.67 -10.68
C ALA A 133 3.07 12.28 -12.09
N SER A 134 1.92 12.52 -12.70
CA SER A 134 1.90 13.30 -13.94
C SER A 134 2.35 14.72 -13.66
N ALA A 135 3.23 15.23 -14.45
CA ALA A 135 3.69 16.59 -14.36
C ALA A 135 2.54 17.57 -14.63
#